data_5cc3c39a733cd65010bef05b7a8c347b
#
_entry.id   5cc3c39a733cd65010bef05b7a8c347b
#
_cell.length_a   1.000
_cell.length_b   1.000
_cell.length_c   1.000
_cell.angle_alpha   90.00
_cell.angle_beta   90.00
_cell.angle_gamma   90.00
#
_symmetry.space_group_name_H-M   'P 1'
#
loop_
_entity.id
_entity.type
_entity.pdbx_description
1 polymer ?
#
loop_
_entity_poly.entity_id
_entity_poly.type
_entity_poly.pdbx_seq_one_letter_code
_entity_poly.pdbx_strand_id
1 'polypeptide(L)'
;MEVHMNRGERYEMDKELRKPGMHPDRSLNITRRIFLHKALLSGTVVGVAAYGFFPLLNTIDMANADTGGNFKFAWISDTHLYPRELNERFVEKTIRAIAEVKAMDPPADFLIFGGDLAQLGDPLELNLGAELLKELDIKQLFIPGEHDWYLDMGALWEKRFGKSPWKFDHKGIRFIGLNTVGQAPDYWSAKKMTAKERMGHMATLDGSVAGPWAGLGHKQLMWLADALSDWPKDKPLIIFSHNPLYEYYPPWNFWVRDWREVHEIVKPFKNITNIHGHTHQVLYNEIGAMRSIGMLATAWPWPYAPQGVPHLTKPMVRVDPGDHFDGVGWSKLTV
;
A
#
# COMPACT_ATOMS: atom_id res chain seq x y z
N MET A 1 -25.11 -2.40 18.06
CA MET A 1 -25.12 -3.64 18.84
C MET A 1 -23.76 -4.33 18.56
N GLU A 2 -22.76 -4.02 19.39
CA GLU A 2 -21.44 -4.61 19.26
C GLU A 2 -21.51 -6.08 19.74
N VAL A 3 -21.18 -7.00 18.84
CA VAL A 3 -21.01 -8.41 19.19
C VAL A 3 -19.56 -8.58 19.65
N HIS A 4 -19.34 -8.49 20.96
CA HIS A 4 -18.07 -8.88 21.55
C HIS A 4 -17.96 -10.41 21.55
N MET A 5 -17.30 -10.97 20.54
CA MET A 5 -16.90 -12.38 20.57
C MET A 5 -15.62 -12.57 21.37
N ASN A 6 -15.60 -13.53 22.27
CA ASN A 6 -14.42 -13.89 23.02
C ASN A 6 -13.42 -14.71 22.14
N ARG A 7 -12.20 -14.92 22.65
CA ARG A 7 -11.11 -15.57 21.94
C ARG A 7 -11.43 -17.02 21.50
N GLY A 8 -12.24 -17.73 22.27
CA GLY A 8 -12.68 -19.11 21.97
C GLY A 8 -13.71 -19.15 20.85
N GLU A 9 -14.65 -18.23 20.85
CA GLU A 9 -15.71 -18.13 19.81
C GLU A 9 -15.13 -17.80 18.43
N ARG A 10 -14.11 -16.96 18.36
CA ARG A 10 -13.38 -16.68 17.11
C ARG A 10 -12.63 -17.89 16.59
N TYR A 11 -12.03 -18.67 17.48
CA TYR A 11 -11.29 -19.88 17.13
C TYR A 11 -12.21 -21.00 16.61
N GLU A 12 -13.38 -21.19 17.22
CA GLU A 12 -14.36 -22.18 16.77
C GLU A 12 -15.07 -21.77 15.46
N MET A 13 -15.34 -20.48 15.24
CA MET A 13 -15.87 -19.97 13.99
C MET A 13 -14.87 -20.17 12.83
N ASP A 14 -13.58 -19.98 13.10
CA ASP A 14 -12.50 -20.23 12.12
C ASP A 14 -12.36 -21.73 11.78
N LYS A 15 -12.67 -22.63 12.71
CA LYS A 15 -12.74 -24.08 12.46
C LYS A 15 -13.94 -24.52 11.61
N GLU A 16 -15.10 -23.89 11.77
CA GLU A 16 -16.29 -24.21 10.96
C GLU A 16 -16.12 -23.79 9.52
N LEU A 17 -15.42 -22.68 9.25
CA LEU A 17 -15.08 -22.20 7.93
C LEU A 17 -14.06 -23.09 7.17
N ARG A 18 -13.42 -24.05 7.87
CA ARG A 18 -12.40 -24.96 7.31
C ARG A 18 -12.96 -26.29 6.78
N LYS A 19 -14.27 -26.48 6.69
CA LYS A 19 -14.83 -27.74 6.16
C LYS A 19 -14.64 -27.82 4.64
N PRO A 20 -13.97 -28.86 4.11
CA PRO A 20 -13.79 -28.99 2.65
C PRO A 20 -15.13 -29.37 2.00
N GLY A 21 -15.57 -28.62 1.00
CA GLY A 21 -16.68 -29.03 0.20
C GLY A 21 -17.53 -27.99 -0.54
N MET A 22 -17.23 -26.72 -0.52
CA MET A 22 -17.92 -25.75 -1.39
C MET A 22 -16.96 -25.13 -2.41
N HIS A 23 -16.94 -25.67 -3.61
CA HIS A 23 -16.32 -25.01 -4.75
C HIS A 23 -17.35 -24.16 -5.48
N PRO A 24 -17.20 -22.84 -5.54
CA PRO A 24 -18.00 -22.02 -6.45
C PRO A 24 -17.55 -22.21 -7.89
N ASP A 25 -18.49 -22.07 -8.80
CA ASP A 25 -18.41 -22.29 -10.23
C ASP A 25 -17.23 -21.55 -10.90
N ARG A 26 -16.49 -22.26 -11.75
CA ARG A 26 -15.32 -21.78 -12.52
C ARG A 26 -15.62 -20.71 -13.57
N SER A 27 -16.87 -20.28 -13.73
CA SER A 27 -17.29 -19.30 -14.74
C SER A 27 -16.82 -17.86 -14.46
N LEU A 28 -16.41 -17.51 -13.24
CA LEU A 28 -15.99 -16.18 -12.83
C LEU A 28 -14.58 -15.76 -13.30
N ASN A 29 -13.80 -16.67 -13.86
CA ASN A 29 -12.46 -16.37 -14.38
C ASN A 29 -12.44 -15.45 -15.62
N ILE A 30 -13.59 -15.28 -16.29
CA ILE A 30 -13.71 -14.44 -17.49
C ILE A 30 -13.69 -12.95 -17.14
N THR A 31 -14.19 -12.56 -15.99
CA THR A 31 -14.34 -11.15 -15.59
C THR A 31 -12.99 -10.50 -15.24
N ARG A 32 -12.06 -11.25 -14.66
CA ARG A 32 -10.69 -10.79 -14.39
C ARG A 32 -9.91 -10.46 -15.68
N ARG A 33 -10.04 -11.30 -16.70
CA ARG A 33 -9.39 -11.10 -18.01
C ARG A 33 -9.93 -9.87 -18.76
N ILE A 34 -11.22 -9.61 -18.69
CA ILE A 34 -11.86 -8.47 -19.40
C ILE A 34 -11.51 -7.12 -18.77
N PHE A 35 -11.38 -7.07 -17.44
CA PHE A 35 -10.97 -5.87 -16.72
C PHE A 35 -9.59 -5.38 -17.14
N LEU A 36 -8.64 -6.30 -17.18
CA LEU A 36 -7.24 -6.01 -17.49
C LEU A 36 -7.04 -5.68 -18.98
N HIS A 37 -7.86 -6.24 -19.86
CA HIS A 37 -7.79 -5.96 -21.29
C HIS A 37 -8.32 -4.55 -21.67
N LYS A 38 -9.27 -4.00 -20.92
CA LYS A 38 -9.81 -2.66 -21.17
C LYS A 38 -8.91 -1.54 -20.61
N ALA A 39 -8.14 -1.80 -19.56
CA ALA A 39 -7.12 -0.88 -19.07
C ALA A 39 -5.96 -0.71 -20.08
N LEU A 40 -5.70 -1.72 -20.90
CA LEU A 40 -4.67 -1.73 -21.94
C LEU A 40 -5.01 -0.86 -23.18
N LEU A 41 -6.26 -0.51 -23.40
CA LEU A 41 -6.70 0.19 -24.61
C LEU A 41 -6.69 1.72 -24.50
N SER A 42 -6.47 2.28 -23.32
CA SER A 42 -6.45 3.75 -23.10
C SER A 42 -5.07 4.39 -23.15
N GLY A 43 -4.06 3.68 -23.65
CA GLY A 43 -2.78 4.22 -24.13
C GLY A 43 -2.07 5.19 -23.20
N THR A 44 -1.62 4.73 -22.08
CA THR A 44 -0.47 5.17 -21.27
C THR A 44 -0.57 4.56 -19.87
N VAL A 45 0.17 3.52 -19.58
CA VAL A 45 -0.11 2.75 -18.39
C VAL A 45 1.17 2.27 -17.73
N VAL A 46 1.27 2.48 -16.41
CA VAL A 46 2.23 1.80 -15.54
C VAL A 46 1.83 0.34 -15.41
N GLY A 47 2.73 -0.57 -15.69
CA GLY A 47 2.50 -1.98 -15.53
C GLY A 47 2.52 -2.44 -14.10
N VAL A 48 1.36 -2.64 -13.54
CA VAL A 48 1.21 -3.30 -12.24
C VAL A 48 0.74 -4.73 -12.47
N ALA A 49 1.62 -5.70 -12.24
CA ALA A 49 1.19 -7.07 -12.05
C ALA A 49 1.01 -7.29 -10.55
N ALA A 50 -0.24 -7.35 -10.10
CA ALA A 50 -0.55 -7.85 -8.77
C ALA A 50 -0.46 -9.38 -8.82
N TYR A 51 0.54 -9.92 -8.16
CA TYR A 51 0.61 -11.34 -7.89
C TYR A 51 -0.13 -11.59 -6.58
N GLY A 52 -1.43 -11.84 -6.67
CA GLY A 52 -2.01 -12.77 -5.73
C GLY A 52 -1.30 -14.11 -5.94
N PHE A 53 -1.23 -14.94 -4.95
CA PHE A 53 -0.51 -16.23 -5.00
C PHE A 53 -0.95 -17.17 -6.14
N PHE A 54 -1.49 -16.63 -7.22
CA PHE A 54 -1.70 -17.23 -8.52
C PHE A 54 -1.08 -16.37 -9.62
N PRO A 55 -0.34 -16.92 -10.56
CA PRO A 55 0.30 -16.18 -11.63
C PRO A 55 -0.76 -15.64 -12.60
N LEU A 56 -1.24 -14.45 -12.41
CA LEU A 56 -1.95 -13.68 -13.40
C LEU A 56 -1.01 -12.58 -13.89
N LEU A 57 -0.28 -12.91 -14.94
CA LEU A 57 0.54 -11.99 -15.70
C LEU A 57 -0.31 -10.87 -16.29
N ASN A 58 -0.18 -9.68 -15.75
CA ASN A 58 -0.57 -8.46 -16.43
C ASN A 58 0.52 -7.44 -16.21
N THR A 59 1.38 -7.33 -17.21
CA THR A 59 2.30 -6.22 -17.36
C THR A 59 1.52 -5.04 -17.89
N ILE A 60 1.53 -3.96 -17.16
CA ILE A 60 1.14 -2.66 -17.67
C ILE A 60 2.46 -1.96 -18.03
N ASP A 61 2.69 -1.66 -19.29
CA ASP A 61 3.89 -1.00 -19.75
C ASP A 61 3.77 0.52 -19.60
N MET A 62 4.77 1.16 -19.03
CA MET A 62 4.94 2.62 -19.09
C MET A 62 5.40 2.99 -20.47
N ALA A 63 4.49 3.46 -21.33
CA ALA A 63 4.85 3.87 -22.67
C ALA A 63 5.62 5.19 -22.69
N ASN A 64 6.79 5.18 -23.35
CA ASN A 64 7.51 6.34 -23.88
C ASN A 64 8.09 7.37 -22.88
N ALA A 65 8.80 6.89 -21.86
CA ALA A 65 9.93 7.65 -21.37
C ALA A 65 11.19 7.09 -22.08
N ASP A 66 12.10 7.96 -22.48
CA ASP A 66 13.47 7.56 -22.86
C ASP A 66 14.18 7.09 -21.58
N THR A 67 13.70 5.97 -21.07
CA THR A 67 14.21 5.27 -19.90
C THR A 67 15.37 4.44 -20.41
N GLY A 68 16.54 4.57 -19.84
CA GLY A 68 17.75 3.85 -20.24
C GLY A 68 17.66 2.32 -20.17
N GLY A 69 16.53 1.73 -20.57
CA GLY A 69 16.16 0.32 -20.61
C GLY A 69 15.09 -0.07 -19.58
N ASN A 70 14.30 -1.08 -19.91
CA ASN A 70 13.27 -1.65 -19.06
C ASN A 70 13.86 -2.15 -17.74
N PHE A 71 13.18 -1.95 -16.64
CA PHE A 71 13.56 -2.46 -15.34
C PHE A 71 12.34 -2.91 -14.54
N LYS A 72 12.58 -3.63 -13.46
CA LYS A 72 11.52 -4.13 -12.60
C LYS A 72 11.82 -3.78 -11.15
N PHE A 73 10.77 -3.46 -10.41
CA PHE A 73 10.87 -3.37 -8.96
C PHE A 73 9.69 -4.07 -8.29
N ALA A 74 9.88 -4.43 -7.04
CA ALA A 74 8.86 -5.09 -6.26
C ALA A 74 8.20 -4.10 -5.28
N TRP A 75 6.93 -4.32 -4.98
CA TRP A 75 6.18 -3.67 -3.92
C TRP A 75 5.63 -4.72 -2.97
N ILE A 76 5.99 -4.62 -1.70
CA ILE A 76 5.36 -5.36 -0.59
C ILE A 76 4.80 -4.32 0.37
N SER A 77 3.62 -4.54 0.92
CA SER A 77 2.95 -3.57 1.80
C SER A 77 1.94 -4.28 2.69
N ASP A 78 1.59 -3.65 3.80
CA ASP A 78 0.47 -4.06 4.65
C ASP A 78 0.60 -5.53 5.09
N THR A 79 1.76 -5.85 5.67
CA THR A 79 2.03 -7.20 6.19
C THR A 79 1.47 -7.42 7.57
N HIS A 80 1.24 -6.35 8.34
CA HIS A 80 0.61 -6.35 9.66
C HIS A 80 1.10 -7.45 10.59
N LEU A 81 2.41 -7.58 10.67
CA LEU A 81 3.03 -8.63 11.46
C LEU A 81 2.70 -8.49 12.94
N TYR A 82 2.35 -9.61 13.54
CA TYR A 82 2.41 -9.87 14.96
C TYR A 82 3.63 -10.74 15.27
N PRO A 83 4.04 -10.87 16.54
CA PRO A 83 4.89 -11.97 16.94
C PRO A 83 4.34 -13.31 16.40
N ARG A 84 5.21 -14.17 15.91
CA ARG A 84 4.85 -15.39 15.16
C ARG A 84 3.82 -16.26 15.89
N GLU A 85 3.98 -16.39 17.21
CA GLU A 85 3.10 -17.16 18.09
C GLU A 85 1.68 -16.60 18.18
N LEU A 86 1.47 -15.33 17.85
CA LEU A 86 0.15 -14.68 17.87
C LEU A 86 -0.56 -14.76 16.51
N ASN A 87 0.20 -14.67 15.42
CA ASN A 87 -0.39 -14.77 14.07
C ASN A 87 0.62 -15.27 13.04
N GLU A 88 0.84 -16.57 13.01
CA GLU A 88 1.75 -17.20 12.04
C GLU A 88 1.29 -17.01 10.58
N ARG A 89 -0.02 -16.90 10.30
CA ARG A 89 -0.55 -16.74 8.93
C ARG A 89 -0.01 -15.48 8.23
N PHE A 90 0.14 -14.37 8.93
CA PHE A 90 0.67 -13.15 8.32
C PHE A 90 2.18 -13.27 8.10
N VAL A 91 2.88 -13.97 8.98
CA VAL A 91 4.30 -14.28 8.80
C VAL A 91 4.51 -15.19 7.58
N GLU A 92 3.71 -16.24 7.42
CA GLU A 92 3.76 -17.15 6.26
C GLU A 92 3.51 -16.42 4.94
N LYS A 93 2.51 -15.53 4.90
CA LYS A 93 2.23 -14.71 3.72
C LYS A 93 3.39 -13.80 3.36
N THR A 94 4.01 -13.18 4.37
CA THR A 94 5.18 -12.32 4.18
C THR A 94 6.38 -13.12 3.69
N ILE A 95 6.65 -14.28 4.27
CA ILE A 95 7.71 -15.20 3.81
C ILE A 95 7.49 -15.61 2.36
N ARG A 96 6.25 -15.93 2.00
CA ARG A 96 5.90 -16.31 0.63
C ARG A 96 6.10 -15.16 -0.35
N ALA A 97 5.66 -13.95 -0.01
CA ALA A 97 5.88 -12.77 -0.85
C ALA A 97 7.38 -12.51 -1.07
N ILE A 98 8.20 -12.62 -0.02
CA ILE A 98 9.66 -12.49 -0.09
C ILE A 98 10.27 -13.57 -1.00
N ALA A 99 9.84 -14.82 -0.85
CA ALA A 99 10.34 -15.94 -1.67
C ALA A 99 9.99 -15.74 -3.16
N GLU A 100 8.79 -15.27 -3.47
CA GLU A 100 8.36 -14.98 -4.83
C GLU A 100 9.10 -13.79 -5.44
N VAL A 101 9.36 -12.72 -4.67
CA VAL A 101 10.22 -11.59 -5.11
C VAL A 101 11.65 -12.08 -5.39
N LYS A 102 12.20 -12.92 -4.51
CA LYS A 102 13.55 -13.51 -4.66
C LYS A 102 13.66 -14.39 -5.90
N ALA A 103 12.56 -15.04 -6.30
CA ALA A 103 12.49 -15.90 -7.48
C ALA A 103 12.21 -15.16 -8.79
N MET A 104 12.13 -13.82 -8.79
CA MET A 104 11.93 -13.05 -10.02
C MET A 104 13.08 -13.25 -11.01
N ASP A 105 12.73 -13.47 -12.28
CA ASP A 105 13.68 -13.52 -13.39
C ASP A 105 13.25 -12.54 -14.51
N PRO A 106 14.06 -11.56 -14.89
CA PRO A 106 15.24 -11.10 -14.17
C PRO A 106 14.88 -10.55 -12.77
N PRO A 107 15.86 -10.50 -11.83
CA PRO A 107 15.65 -9.96 -10.49
C PRO A 107 15.09 -8.54 -10.50
N ALA A 108 14.43 -8.14 -9.42
CA ALA A 108 14.01 -6.77 -9.23
C ALA A 108 15.23 -5.87 -8.97
N ASP A 109 15.26 -4.66 -9.56
CA ASP A 109 16.31 -3.66 -9.31
C ASP A 109 16.27 -3.16 -7.85
N PHE A 110 15.07 -3.10 -7.26
CA PHE A 110 14.86 -2.72 -5.86
C PHE A 110 13.48 -3.16 -5.36
N LEU A 111 13.30 -3.08 -4.04
CA LEU A 111 12.02 -3.24 -3.36
C LEU A 111 11.56 -1.90 -2.78
N ILE A 112 10.28 -1.58 -2.92
CA ILE A 112 9.60 -0.57 -2.11
C ILE A 112 8.72 -1.29 -1.08
N PHE A 113 8.92 -0.98 0.19
CA PHE A 113 8.01 -1.40 1.26
C PHE A 113 7.03 -0.26 1.57
N GLY A 114 5.74 -0.53 1.40
CA GLY A 114 4.69 0.47 1.33
C GLY A 114 4.01 0.86 2.64
N GLY A 115 4.54 0.43 3.79
CA GLY A 115 3.99 0.73 5.12
C GLY A 115 3.18 -0.41 5.71
N ASP A 116 2.77 -0.22 6.97
CA ASP A 116 2.04 -1.19 7.79
C ASP A 116 2.73 -2.57 7.84
N LEU A 117 4.02 -2.54 8.18
CA LEU A 117 4.82 -3.74 8.40
C LEU A 117 4.38 -4.45 9.67
N ALA A 118 4.27 -3.70 10.75
CA ALA A 118 3.83 -4.16 12.07
C ALA A 118 2.32 -3.96 12.25
N GLN A 119 1.70 -4.71 13.14
CA GLN A 119 0.30 -4.48 13.50
C GLN A 119 0.14 -3.38 14.55
N LEU A 120 1.04 -3.30 15.50
CA LEU A 120 0.97 -2.36 16.62
C LEU A 120 2.20 -1.46 16.73
N GLY A 121 3.15 -1.54 15.80
CA GLY A 121 4.42 -0.83 15.87
C GLY A 121 5.32 -1.28 17.01
N ASP A 122 5.06 -2.46 17.56
CA ASP A 122 5.83 -3.04 18.65
C ASP A 122 7.25 -3.43 18.21
N PRO A 123 8.27 -3.28 19.08
CA PRO A 123 9.64 -3.67 18.75
C PRO A 123 9.81 -5.10 18.26
N LEU A 124 9.03 -6.07 18.77
CA LEU A 124 9.10 -7.46 18.32
C LEU A 124 8.57 -7.60 16.88
N GLU A 125 7.49 -6.92 16.55
CA GLU A 125 6.88 -6.93 15.23
C GLU A 125 7.79 -6.29 14.18
N LEU A 126 8.31 -5.09 14.48
CA LEU A 126 9.24 -4.38 13.60
C LEU A 126 10.56 -5.12 13.41
N ASN A 127 11.07 -5.77 14.46
CA ASN A 127 12.27 -6.61 14.38
C ASN A 127 12.02 -7.85 13.52
N LEU A 128 10.89 -8.52 13.69
CA LEU A 128 10.50 -9.67 12.88
C LEU A 128 10.43 -9.29 11.39
N GLY A 129 9.78 -8.18 11.06
CA GLY A 129 9.72 -7.70 9.69
C GLY A 129 11.09 -7.37 9.10
N ALA A 130 11.96 -6.72 9.87
CA ALA A 130 13.34 -6.44 9.46
C ALA A 130 14.14 -7.71 9.21
N GLU A 131 14.01 -8.74 10.07
CA GLU A 131 14.68 -10.02 9.88
C GLU A 131 14.18 -10.76 8.62
N LEU A 132 12.88 -10.78 8.38
CA LEU A 132 12.33 -11.42 7.19
C LEU A 132 12.80 -10.73 5.91
N LEU A 133 12.80 -9.40 5.87
CA LEU A 133 13.17 -8.63 4.69
C LEU A 133 14.68 -8.69 4.37
N LYS A 134 15.55 -9.04 5.32
CA LYS A 134 16.99 -9.30 5.07
C LYS A 134 17.24 -10.43 4.09
N GLU A 135 16.28 -11.34 3.89
CA GLU A 135 16.39 -12.41 2.92
C GLU A 135 16.44 -11.91 1.46
N LEU A 136 16.07 -10.67 1.21
CA LEU A 136 16.15 -10.02 -0.10
C LEU A 136 17.47 -9.27 -0.23
N ASP A 137 18.40 -9.80 -1.05
CA ASP A 137 19.67 -9.17 -1.37
C ASP A 137 19.51 -8.16 -2.53
N ILE A 138 18.60 -7.20 -2.35
CA ILE A 138 18.35 -6.08 -3.26
C ILE A 138 18.21 -4.79 -2.46
N LYS A 139 18.39 -3.64 -3.12
CA LYS A 139 18.13 -2.34 -2.51
C LYS A 139 16.69 -2.26 -2.03
N GLN A 140 16.48 -1.85 -0.79
CA GLN A 140 15.16 -1.71 -0.19
C GLN A 140 14.94 -0.27 0.27
N LEU A 141 13.76 0.26 0.00
CA LEU A 141 13.33 1.58 0.43
C LEU A 141 11.96 1.46 1.11
N PHE A 142 11.79 2.22 2.17
CA PHE A 142 10.66 2.08 3.08
C PHE A 142 9.90 3.39 3.24
N ILE A 143 8.58 3.29 3.30
CA ILE A 143 7.70 4.34 3.81
C ILE A 143 6.85 3.73 4.93
N PRO A 144 6.56 4.47 6.02
CA PRO A 144 5.77 3.95 7.13
C PRO A 144 4.26 4.06 6.86
N GLY A 145 3.50 3.17 7.50
CA GLY A 145 2.07 3.33 7.72
C GLY A 145 1.75 3.72 9.16
N GLU A 146 0.48 3.92 9.47
CA GLU A 146 0.03 4.34 10.79
C GLU A 146 0.27 3.28 11.87
N HIS A 147 0.18 2.00 11.50
CA HIS A 147 0.45 0.89 12.39
C HIS A 147 1.91 0.84 12.85
N ASP A 148 2.83 1.26 12.00
CA ASP A 148 4.26 1.35 12.30
C ASP A 148 4.62 2.57 13.14
N TRP A 149 3.79 3.64 13.07
CA TRP A 149 4.20 4.97 13.49
C TRP A 149 3.62 5.42 14.83
N TYR A 150 2.34 5.16 15.07
CA TYR A 150 1.63 5.86 16.15
C TYR A 150 1.94 5.38 17.56
N LEU A 151 2.59 4.24 17.74
CA LEU A 151 2.98 3.78 19.08
C LEU A 151 4.01 4.72 19.72
N ASP A 152 5.09 5.02 19.00
CA ASP A 152 6.22 5.84 19.48
C ASP A 152 6.53 7.06 18.59
N MET A 153 5.62 7.39 17.69
CA MET A 153 5.76 8.47 16.70
C MET A 153 6.95 8.24 15.75
N GLY A 154 7.17 6.98 15.37
CA GLY A 154 8.11 6.56 14.36
C GLY A 154 9.57 6.48 14.81
N ALA A 155 9.86 6.64 16.09
CA ALA A 155 11.24 6.64 16.57
C ALA A 155 11.96 5.30 16.30
N LEU A 156 11.28 4.18 16.53
CA LEU A 156 11.82 2.85 16.25
C LEU A 156 11.86 2.56 14.74
N TRP A 157 10.82 2.96 14.02
CA TRP A 157 10.78 2.84 12.57
C TRP A 157 11.99 3.51 11.90
N GLU A 158 12.20 4.80 12.17
CA GLU A 158 13.33 5.54 11.59
C GLU A 158 14.69 4.92 11.92
N LYS A 159 14.83 4.38 13.12
CA LYS A 159 16.04 3.69 13.54
C LYS A 159 16.29 2.40 12.74
N ARG A 160 15.25 1.70 12.33
CA ARG A 160 15.31 0.39 11.65
C ARG A 160 15.36 0.50 10.13
N PHE A 161 14.52 1.35 9.58
CA PHE A 161 14.23 1.41 8.13
C PHE A 161 14.68 2.73 7.48
N GLY A 162 15.18 3.67 8.27
CA GLY A 162 15.64 4.97 7.79
C GLY A 162 14.52 6.02 7.76
N LYS A 163 14.94 7.24 7.43
CA LYS A 163 14.05 8.39 7.41
C LYS A 163 13.23 8.47 6.13
N SER A 164 12.01 8.97 6.26
CA SER A 164 11.17 9.45 5.18
C SER A 164 10.77 10.92 5.45
N PRO A 165 10.52 11.74 4.43
CA PRO A 165 10.49 11.40 3.01
C PRO A 165 11.89 11.19 2.41
N TRP A 166 11.94 10.53 1.25
CA TRP A 166 13.15 10.32 0.48
C TRP A 166 12.90 10.50 -1.03
N LYS A 167 13.97 10.78 -1.78
CA LYS A 167 13.96 10.78 -3.25
C LYS A 167 15.18 10.05 -3.80
N PHE A 168 15.05 9.45 -4.97
CA PHE A 168 16.15 8.98 -5.80
C PHE A 168 15.74 8.95 -7.27
N ASP A 169 16.74 8.97 -8.14
CA ASP A 169 16.53 8.88 -9.58
C ASP A 169 17.08 7.52 -10.07
N HIS A 170 16.32 6.86 -10.95
CA HIS A 170 16.72 5.60 -11.53
C HIS A 170 16.20 5.51 -12.97
N LYS A 171 17.11 5.26 -13.92
CA LYS A 171 16.81 5.09 -15.34
C LYS A 171 15.86 6.16 -15.90
N GLY A 172 16.13 7.43 -15.61
CA GLY A 172 15.37 8.57 -16.14
C GLY A 172 14.03 8.85 -15.44
N ILE A 173 13.74 8.22 -14.33
CA ILE A 173 12.54 8.40 -13.51
C ILE A 173 12.93 8.91 -12.13
N ARG A 174 12.21 9.89 -11.62
CA ARG A 174 12.30 10.30 -10.20
C ARG A 174 11.31 9.53 -9.36
N PHE A 175 11.81 8.96 -8.27
CA PHE A 175 11.06 8.24 -7.27
C PHE A 175 11.01 9.05 -5.97
N ILE A 176 9.83 9.22 -5.41
CA ILE A 176 9.56 9.95 -4.17
C ILE A 176 8.85 9.00 -3.20
N GLY A 177 9.37 8.85 -1.99
CA GLY A 177 8.66 8.19 -0.91
C GLY A 177 8.19 9.21 0.13
N LEU A 178 6.90 9.27 0.38
CA LEU A 178 6.29 10.20 1.32
C LEU A 178 5.99 9.52 2.66
N ASN A 179 6.11 10.27 3.73
CA ASN A 179 5.62 9.87 5.04
C ASN A 179 4.24 10.52 5.27
N THR A 180 3.19 9.78 5.04
CA THR A 180 1.81 10.28 5.19
C THR A 180 1.31 10.30 6.63
N VAL A 181 2.06 9.71 7.56
CA VAL A 181 1.67 9.60 8.98
C VAL A 181 2.50 10.46 9.91
N GLY A 182 3.62 11.01 9.43
CA GLY A 182 4.55 11.81 10.23
C GLY A 182 3.98 13.16 10.71
N GLN A 183 2.93 13.69 10.07
CA GLN A 183 2.25 14.93 10.46
C GLN A 183 1.31 14.77 11.66
N ALA A 184 0.97 13.54 12.01
CA ALA A 184 0.13 13.27 13.17
C ALA A 184 0.65 13.88 14.49
N PRO A 185 1.96 14.14 14.72
CA PRO A 185 2.44 14.80 15.93
C PRO A 185 1.69 16.08 16.28
N ASP A 186 1.42 16.95 15.30
CA ASP A 186 0.73 18.22 15.58
C ASP A 186 -0.71 18.00 16.04
N TYR A 187 -1.40 17.05 15.42
CA TYR A 187 -2.75 16.66 15.81
C TYR A 187 -2.79 16.00 17.20
N TRP A 188 -1.90 15.03 17.42
CA TRP A 188 -1.83 14.29 18.68
C TRP A 188 -1.31 15.15 19.84
N SER A 189 -0.32 16.01 19.58
CA SER A 189 0.25 16.93 20.57
C SER A 189 -0.75 17.98 21.01
N ALA A 190 -1.52 18.54 20.08
CA ALA A 190 -2.58 19.49 20.39
C ALA A 190 -3.65 18.87 21.31
N LYS A 191 -3.94 17.58 21.16
CA LYS A 191 -4.87 16.82 21.99
C LYS A 191 -4.23 16.15 23.21
N LYS A 192 -2.92 16.22 23.36
CA LYS A 192 -2.15 15.57 24.44
C LYS A 192 -2.43 14.06 24.57
N MET A 193 -2.59 13.39 23.45
CA MET A 193 -2.92 11.97 23.41
C MET A 193 -1.77 11.08 23.87
N THR A 194 -2.08 10.10 24.69
CA THR A 194 -1.18 8.99 25.03
C THR A 194 -1.00 8.03 23.85
N ALA A 195 0.02 7.18 23.91
CA ALA A 195 0.22 6.12 22.91
C ALA A 195 -1.02 5.22 22.78
N LYS A 196 -1.65 4.85 23.91
CA LYS A 196 -2.87 4.02 23.90
C LYS A 196 -4.03 4.69 23.18
N GLU A 197 -4.22 6.00 23.36
CA GLU A 197 -5.26 6.77 22.69
C GLU A 197 -4.99 6.88 21.19
N ARG A 198 -3.73 7.16 20.80
CA ARG A 198 -3.36 7.19 19.37
C ARG A 198 -3.62 5.85 18.68
N MET A 199 -3.22 4.75 19.30
CA MET A 199 -3.45 3.40 18.77
C MET A 199 -4.95 3.06 18.70
N GLY A 200 -5.75 3.56 19.65
CA GLY A 200 -7.21 3.46 19.60
C GLY A 200 -7.82 4.21 18.43
N HIS A 201 -7.33 5.41 18.15
CA HIS A 201 -7.78 6.19 16.99
C HIS A 201 -7.41 5.56 15.65
N MET A 202 -6.27 4.89 15.56
CA MET A 202 -5.87 4.15 14.38
C MET A 202 -6.92 3.10 13.95
N ALA A 203 -7.55 2.45 14.93
CA ALA A 203 -8.58 1.45 14.67
C ALA A 203 -9.97 2.06 14.36
N THR A 204 -10.12 3.38 14.40
CA THR A 204 -11.40 4.05 14.21
C THR A 204 -11.66 4.31 12.73
N LEU A 205 -12.69 3.67 12.19
CA LEU A 205 -13.21 3.93 10.84
C LEU A 205 -14.33 4.97 10.84
N ASP A 206 -14.48 5.73 11.93
CA ASP A 206 -15.55 6.67 12.12
C ASP A 206 -15.26 8.01 11.43
N GLY A 207 -15.97 8.29 10.35
CA GLY A 207 -15.90 9.55 9.61
C GLY A 207 -16.43 10.77 10.39
N SER A 208 -16.99 10.58 11.60
CA SER A 208 -17.35 11.68 12.51
C SER A 208 -16.14 12.35 13.15
N VAL A 209 -14.99 11.69 13.15
CA VAL A 209 -13.71 12.35 13.45
C VAL A 209 -13.43 13.34 12.33
N ALA A 210 -13.21 14.61 12.67
CA ALA A 210 -13.12 15.72 11.73
C ALA A 210 -11.98 15.56 10.68
N GLY A 211 -12.26 14.79 9.65
CA GLY A 211 -11.36 14.51 8.53
C GLY A 211 -10.24 13.50 8.84
N PRO A 212 -9.47 13.09 7.84
CA PRO A 212 -8.38 12.15 7.99
C PRO A 212 -7.24 12.75 8.81
N TRP A 213 -6.60 11.90 9.64
CA TRP A 213 -5.43 12.30 10.43
C TRP A 213 -4.11 12.10 9.67
N ALA A 214 -4.09 11.27 8.65
CA ALA A 214 -2.95 11.18 7.74
C ALA A 214 -2.72 12.52 7.02
N GLY A 215 -1.47 12.92 6.87
CA GLY A 215 -1.09 14.18 6.23
C GLY A 215 0.41 14.35 6.12
N LEU A 216 0.85 15.15 5.14
CA LEU A 216 2.25 15.49 4.95
C LEU A 216 2.68 16.67 5.83
N GLY A 217 1.79 17.66 5.94
CA GLY A 217 2.01 18.92 6.61
C GLY A 217 2.98 19.85 5.90
N HIS A 218 3.02 21.09 6.34
CA HIS A 218 3.73 22.17 5.66
C HIS A 218 5.20 21.84 5.40
N LYS A 219 5.90 21.27 6.37
CA LYS A 219 7.33 20.97 6.24
C LYS A 219 7.62 19.96 5.12
N GLN A 220 6.81 18.90 5.02
CA GLN A 220 7.01 17.88 3.98
C GLN A 220 6.48 18.35 2.61
N LEU A 221 5.43 19.18 2.58
CA LEU A 221 4.97 19.82 1.34
C LEU A 221 6.06 20.72 0.75
N MET A 222 6.72 21.53 1.58
CA MET A 222 7.87 22.33 1.15
C MET A 222 9.04 21.48 0.66
N TRP A 223 9.34 20.39 1.38
CA TRP A 223 10.36 19.43 0.95
C TRP A 223 10.00 18.79 -0.40
N LEU A 224 8.73 18.43 -0.63
CA LEU A 224 8.28 17.87 -1.90
C LEU A 224 8.46 18.86 -3.06
N ALA A 225 8.08 20.12 -2.85
CA ALA A 225 8.28 21.18 -3.84
C ALA A 225 9.76 21.36 -4.17
N ASP A 226 10.63 21.40 -3.18
CA ASP A 226 12.09 21.48 -3.36
C ASP A 226 12.63 20.23 -4.07
N ALA A 227 12.22 19.04 -3.65
CA ALA A 227 12.62 17.76 -4.25
C ALA A 227 12.25 17.63 -5.72
N LEU A 228 11.27 18.39 -6.20
CA LEU A 228 10.80 18.41 -7.58
C LEU A 228 11.25 19.64 -8.38
N SER A 229 11.92 20.59 -7.76
CA SER A 229 12.26 21.89 -8.37
C SER A 229 13.17 21.75 -9.59
N ASP A 230 14.11 20.83 -9.56
CA ASP A 230 15.10 20.52 -10.60
C ASP A 230 14.64 19.45 -11.60
N TRP A 231 13.48 18.81 -11.39
CA TRP A 231 13.01 17.72 -12.24
C TRP A 231 12.28 18.22 -13.49
N PRO A 232 12.64 17.75 -14.71
CA PRO A 232 11.96 18.15 -15.94
C PRO A 232 10.49 17.75 -15.92
N LYS A 233 9.59 18.65 -16.38
CA LYS A 233 8.15 18.51 -16.24
C LYS A 233 7.52 17.45 -17.14
N ASP A 234 8.24 17.02 -18.17
CA ASP A 234 7.87 15.97 -19.12
C ASP A 234 8.42 14.59 -18.73
N LYS A 235 9.39 14.52 -17.81
CA LYS A 235 9.93 13.24 -17.35
C LYS A 235 9.00 12.56 -16.35
N PRO A 236 9.03 11.20 -16.29
CA PRO A 236 8.19 10.44 -15.35
C PRO A 236 8.53 10.72 -13.90
N LEU A 237 7.48 10.77 -13.09
CA LEU A 237 7.53 10.91 -11.64
C LEU A 237 6.69 9.81 -11.01
N ILE A 238 7.28 9.01 -10.13
CA ILE A 238 6.57 8.02 -9.33
C ILE A 238 6.62 8.42 -7.86
N ILE A 239 5.45 8.52 -7.24
CA ILE A 239 5.30 8.90 -5.84
C ILE A 239 4.72 7.71 -5.08
N PHE A 240 5.40 7.29 -4.03
CA PHE A 240 4.92 6.29 -3.09
C PHE A 240 4.35 6.97 -1.84
N SER A 241 3.19 6.55 -1.44
CA SER A 241 2.54 6.96 -0.20
C SER A 241 1.89 5.76 0.46
N HIS A 242 1.78 5.72 1.79
CA HIS A 242 0.98 4.67 2.40
C HIS A 242 -0.50 4.94 2.16
N ASN A 243 -1.00 6.10 2.59
CA ASN A 243 -2.40 6.50 2.39
C ASN A 243 -2.62 7.12 1.00
N PRO A 244 -3.82 6.97 0.39
CA PRO A 244 -4.19 7.60 -0.88
C PRO A 244 -3.99 9.12 -0.89
N LEU A 245 -3.43 9.65 -1.99
CA LEU A 245 -3.29 11.10 -2.22
C LEU A 245 -4.54 11.68 -2.91
N TYR A 246 -5.70 11.20 -2.55
CA TYR A 246 -7.02 11.68 -3.00
C TYR A 246 -8.09 11.27 -2.00
N GLU A 247 -9.20 11.98 -2.01
CA GLU A 247 -10.33 11.67 -1.13
C GLU A 247 -11.00 10.36 -1.53
N TYR A 248 -10.70 9.32 -0.76
CA TYR A 248 -11.24 8.00 -0.93
C TYR A 248 -12.28 7.70 0.14
N TYR A 249 -13.52 7.50 -0.24
CA TYR A 249 -14.66 7.15 0.61
C TYR A 249 -14.64 7.82 2.00
N PRO A 250 -15.16 9.05 2.14
CA PRO A 250 -15.08 9.86 3.35
C PRO A 250 -15.38 9.15 4.67
N PRO A 251 -16.35 8.20 4.76
CA PRO A 251 -16.64 7.52 6.02
C PRO A 251 -15.47 6.72 6.62
N TRP A 252 -14.45 6.35 5.83
CA TRP A 252 -13.32 5.57 6.34
C TRP A 252 -12.07 6.39 6.69
N ASN A 253 -12.01 7.67 6.33
CA ASN A 253 -10.85 8.54 6.58
C ASN A 253 -9.51 7.99 6.03
N PHE A 254 -9.52 7.25 4.93
CA PHE A 254 -8.36 6.51 4.40
C PHE A 254 -7.38 7.34 3.57
N TRP A 255 -7.58 8.63 3.44
CA TRP A 255 -6.75 9.48 2.57
C TRP A 255 -5.93 10.51 3.35
N VAL A 256 -5.02 11.16 2.63
CA VAL A 256 -4.19 12.25 3.14
C VAL A 256 -4.97 13.56 3.12
N ARG A 257 -5.14 14.23 4.27
CA ARG A 257 -5.96 15.46 4.40
C ARG A 257 -5.50 16.63 3.53
N ASP A 258 -4.20 16.74 3.29
CA ASP A 258 -3.56 17.79 2.48
C ASP A 258 -3.21 17.29 1.06
N TRP A 259 -4.01 16.37 0.52
CA TRP A 259 -3.82 15.81 -0.81
C TRP A 259 -3.95 16.87 -1.93
N ARG A 260 -4.78 17.90 -1.72
CA ARG A 260 -4.97 18.97 -2.72
C ARG A 260 -3.69 19.79 -2.88
N GLU A 261 -2.99 20.07 -1.78
CA GLU A 261 -1.69 20.75 -1.77
C GLU A 261 -0.62 19.93 -2.49
N VAL A 262 -0.63 18.60 -2.31
CA VAL A 262 0.24 17.69 -3.08
C VAL A 262 -0.06 17.82 -4.57
N HIS A 263 -1.34 17.79 -4.96
CA HIS A 263 -1.75 17.92 -6.36
C HIS A 263 -1.34 19.26 -6.97
N GLU A 264 -1.43 20.36 -6.26
CA GLU A 264 -0.97 21.67 -6.75
C GLU A 264 0.57 21.67 -6.96
N ILE A 265 1.35 21.05 -6.08
CA ILE A 265 2.81 20.92 -6.24
C ILE A 265 3.16 20.10 -7.49
N VAL A 266 2.47 19.00 -7.74
CA VAL A 266 2.79 18.10 -8.86
C VAL A 266 2.09 18.47 -10.17
N LYS A 267 1.14 19.36 -10.16
CA LYS A 267 0.35 19.81 -11.32
C LYS A 267 1.15 20.19 -12.58
N PRO A 268 2.37 20.79 -12.47
CA PRO A 268 3.17 21.09 -13.64
C PRO A 268 3.72 19.87 -14.38
N PHE A 269 3.74 18.69 -13.75
CA PHE A 269 4.31 17.47 -14.33
C PHE A 269 3.27 16.74 -15.19
N LYS A 270 3.71 16.12 -16.29
CA LYS A 270 2.81 15.48 -17.26
C LYS A 270 2.62 13.98 -17.01
N ASN A 271 3.62 13.32 -16.40
CA ASN A 271 3.66 11.87 -16.22
C ASN A 271 3.82 11.53 -14.76
N ILE A 272 2.71 11.52 -14.01
CA ILE A 272 2.72 11.29 -12.57
C ILE A 272 1.98 9.99 -12.27
N THR A 273 2.62 9.14 -11.49
CA THR A 273 1.98 7.95 -10.94
C THR A 273 2.16 7.97 -9.42
N ASN A 274 1.06 7.87 -8.68
CA ASN A 274 1.05 7.57 -7.26
C ASN A 274 0.77 6.08 -7.06
N ILE A 275 1.54 5.44 -6.19
CA ILE A 275 1.35 4.05 -5.77
C ILE A 275 1.15 4.06 -4.26
N HIS A 276 0.09 3.41 -3.79
CA HIS A 276 -0.25 3.42 -2.37
C HIS A 276 -0.74 2.06 -1.85
N GLY A 277 -0.57 1.82 -0.55
CA GLY A 277 -1.13 0.73 0.23
C GLY A 277 -2.39 1.12 0.97
N HIS A 278 -2.45 0.80 2.25
CA HIS A 278 -3.44 1.19 3.25
C HIS A 278 -4.87 0.70 3.00
N THR A 279 -5.38 0.81 1.79
CA THR A 279 -6.76 0.43 1.46
C THR A 279 -6.96 -1.07 1.33
N HIS A 280 -5.88 -1.85 1.25
CA HIS A 280 -5.89 -3.30 0.99
C HIS A 280 -6.76 -3.68 -0.22
N GLN A 281 -6.74 -2.83 -1.26
CA GLN A 281 -7.59 -2.97 -2.44
C GLN A 281 -6.78 -2.66 -3.69
N VAL A 282 -7.13 -3.28 -4.80
CA VAL A 282 -6.61 -2.86 -6.10
C VAL A 282 -7.50 -1.76 -6.64
N LEU A 283 -6.94 -0.56 -6.70
CA LEU A 283 -7.64 0.65 -7.14
C LEU A 283 -6.86 1.28 -8.29
N TYR A 284 -7.59 1.85 -9.23
CA TYR A 284 -7.01 2.70 -10.27
C TYR A 284 -7.86 3.96 -10.42
N ASN A 285 -7.25 5.12 -10.27
CA ASN A 285 -7.91 6.40 -10.40
C ASN A 285 -7.05 7.36 -11.22
N GLU A 286 -7.71 8.25 -11.96
CA GLU A 286 -7.08 9.38 -12.62
C GLU A 286 -7.64 10.66 -12.00
N ILE A 287 -6.79 11.41 -11.31
CA ILE A 287 -7.18 12.63 -10.59
C ILE A 287 -6.26 13.76 -11.06
N GLY A 288 -6.80 14.64 -11.90
CA GLY A 288 -6.00 15.64 -12.59
C GLY A 288 -4.96 14.96 -13.51
N ALA A 289 -3.68 15.31 -13.33
CA ALA A 289 -2.57 14.72 -14.10
C ALA A 289 -2.00 13.45 -13.43
N MET A 290 -2.48 13.07 -12.26
CA MET A 290 -1.97 11.95 -11.48
C MET A 290 -2.79 10.68 -11.72
N ARG A 291 -2.10 9.58 -12.06
CA ARG A 291 -2.64 8.23 -11.94
C ARG A 291 -2.37 7.72 -10.55
N SER A 292 -3.38 7.28 -9.83
CA SER A 292 -3.24 6.73 -8.48
C SER A 292 -3.64 5.27 -8.47
N ILE A 293 -2.75 4.43 -7.95
CA ILE A 293 -2.86 2.97 -7.99
C ILE A 293 -2.76 2.43 -6.57
N GLY A 294 -3.87 1.88 -6.08
CA GLY A 294 -3.90 1.13 -4.83
C GLY A 294 -3.43 -0.30 -5.05
N MET A 295 -2.57 -0.79 -4.17
CA MET A 295 -1.95 -2.10 -4.25
C MET A 295 -2.60 -3.11 -3.31
N LEU A 296 -2.40 -4.39 -3.62
CA LEU A 296 -2.75 -5.48 -2.70
C LEU A 296 -1.97 -5.37 -1.40
N ALA A 297 -2.66 -5.65 -0.30
CA ALA A 297 -2.03 -5.95 0.98
C ALA A 297 -1.48 -7.39 1.00
N THR A 298 -0.42 -7.61 1.74
CA THR A 298 0.12 -8.95 1.95
C THR A 298 -0.71 -9.71 2.99
N ALA A 299 -1.25 -9.04 4.01
CA ALA A 299 -1.91 -9.69 5.14
C ALA A 299 -3.37 -10.11 4.86
N TRP A 300 -4.23 -9.16 4.53
CA TRP A 300 -5.65 -9.42 4.20
C TRP A 300 -6.18 -8.39 3.22
N PRO A 301 -7.23 -8.73 2.47
CA PRO A 301 -7.91 -7.81 1.59
C PRO A 301 -8.99 -7.03 2.35
N TRP A 302 -9.24 -5.75 2.01
CA TRP A 302 -10.34 -4.94 2.53
C TRP A 302 -11.55 -4.96 1.58
N PRO A 303 -12.80 -4.89 2.08
CA PRO A 303 -13.97 -4.74 1.22
C PRO A 303 -13.97 -3.40 0.48
N TYR A 304 -14.52 -3.37 -0.72
CA TYR A 304 -14.71 -2.12 -1.45
C TYR A 304 -15.83 -1.28 -0.81
N ALA A 305 -15.78 0.03 -1.00
CA ALA A 305 -16.76 0.96 -0.46
C ALA A 305 -18.18 0.60 -0.95
N PRO A 306 -19.20 0.58 -0.05
CA PRO A 306 -20.55 0.13 -0.39
C PRO A 306 -21.25 0.95 -1.48
N GLN A 307 -20.97 2.24 -1.56
CA GLN A 307 -21.55 3.15 -2.55
C GLN A 307 -20.76 3.20 -3.88
N GLY A 308 -19.84 2.26 -4.05
CA GLY A 308 -18.87 2.33 -5.12
C GLY A 308 -17.79 3.36 -4.82
N VAL A 309 -16.86 3.49 -5.74
CA VAL A 309 -15.69 4.34 -5.56
C VAL A 309 -15.66 5.35 -6.70
N PRO A 310 -15.57 6.65 -6.43
CA PRO A 310 -15.51 7.66 -7.47
C PRO A 310 -14.37 7.38 -8.44
N HIS A 311 -14.63 7.48 -9.72
CA HIS A 311 -13.62 7.29 -10.79
C HIS A 311 -12.98 5.90 -10.87
N LEU A 312 -13.68 4.89 -10.40
CA LEU A 312 -13.13 3.55 -10.33
C LEU A 312 -13.17 2.78 -11.62
N THR A 313 -12.08 2.12 -11.84
CA THR A 313 -12.06 0.83 -12.48
C THR A 313 -12.71 -0.22 -11.57
N LYS A 314 -13.41 -1.17 -12.17
CA LYS A 314 -14.23 -2.16 -11.44
C LYS A 314 -13.48 -2.82 -10.29
N PRO A 315 -14.12 -3.01 -9.13
CA PRO A 315 -13.54 -3.73 -8.01
C PRO A 315 -13.19 -5.17 -8.39
N MET A 316 -12.07 -5.67 -7.89
CA MET A 316 -11.75 -7.08 -8.01
C MET A 316 -12.64 -7.89 -7.04
N VAL A 317 -13.32 -8.89 -7.57
CA VAL A 317 -14.08 -9.83 -6.75
C VAL A 317 -13.10 -10.75 -6.04
N ARG A 318 -13.24 -10.91 -4.73
CA ARG A 318 -12.61 -11.97 -3.96
C ARG A 318 -13.32 -13.26 -4.26
N VAL A 319 -12.53 -14.30 -4.41
CA VAL A 319 -13.05 -15.50 -5.04
C VAL A 319 -13.21 -16.63 -4.06
N ASP A 320 -12.28 -16.85 -3.17
CA ASP A 320 -12.34 -17.98 -2.25
C ASP A 320 -12.01 -17.60 -0.81
N PRO A 321 -13.02 -17.45 0.07
CA PRO A 321 -12.80 -17.20 1.49
C PRO A 321 -12.13 -18.38 2.22
N GLY A 322 -12.11 -19.56 1.62
CA GLY A 322 -11.40 -20.74 2.14
C GLY A 322 -9.89 -20.73 1.82
N ASP A 323 -9.49 -20.00 0.79
CA ASP A 323 -8.08 -19.79 0.49
C ASP A 323 -7.58 -18.48 1.11
N HIS A 324 -6.85 -18.59 2.21
CA HIS A 324 -6.32 -17.42 2.91
C HIS A 324 -5.21 -16.68 2.16
N PHE A 325 -4.79 -17.17 1.01
CA PHE A 325 -3.90 -16.47 0.09
C PHE A 325 -4.63 -15.76 -1.04
N ASP A 326 -5.93 -15.96 -1.23
CA ASP A 326 -6.66 -15.27 -2.29
C ASP A 326 -6.94 -13.80 -1.93
N GLY A 327 -6.77 -12.92 -2.91
CA GLY A 327 -6.97 -11.48 -2.76
C GLY A 327 -5.87 -10.74 -1.98
N VAL A 328 -4.76 -11.41 -1.65
CA VAL A 328 -3.57 -10.83 -1.01
C VAL A 328 -2.33 -11.08 -1.86
N GLY A 329 -1.26 -10.36 -1.58
CA GLY A 329 0.01 -10.60 -2.27
C GLY A 329 0.95 -9.40 -2.27
N TRP A 330 1.84 -9.42 -3.23
CA TRP A 330 2.80 -8.37 -3.54
C TRP A 330 2.65 -7.96 -5.00
N SER A 331 3.35 -6.93 -5.45
CA SER A 331 3.24 -6.47 -6.83
C SER A 331 4.61 -6.36 -7.50
N LYS A 332 4.69 -6.84 -8.74
CA LYS A 332 5.81 -6.57 -9.64
C LYS A 332 5.46 -5.40 -10.54
N LEU A 333 6.31 -4.40 -10.57
CA LEU A 333 6.18 -3.25 -11.45
C LEU A 333 7.26 -3.30 -12.51
N THR A 334 6.84 -3.13 -13.77
CA THR A 334 7.75 -3.04 -14.93
C THR A 334 7.68 -1.63 -15.50
N VAL A 335 8.81 -1.06 -15.78
CA VAL A 335 8.97 0.30 -16.30
C VAL A 335 9.79 0.27 -17.58
#